data_97ba0c3408cfae7da11e38b0961cf92a
#
_entry.id   97ba0c3408cfae7da11e38b0961cf92a
#
_cell.length_a   1.000
_cell.length_b   1.000
_cell.length_c   1.000
_cell.angle_alpha   90.00
_cell.angle_beta   90.00
_cell.angle_gamma   90.00
#
_symmetry.space_group_name_H-M   'P 1'
#
loop_
_entity.id
_entity.type
_entity.pdbx_description
1 polymer ?
#
loop_
_entity_poly.entity_id
_entity_poly.type
_entity_poly.pdbx_seq_one_letter_code
_entity_poly.pdbx_strand_id
1 'polypeptide(L)'
;LIIVSHTTGNPRNPLSVNNKLQILRRWFPNVTFLSSSKNLPLGKITENFSKNSVMIVGENRKNAFSYLPFNRVALNRPNAAPSATKARAAAVNGNKELFKNLAGYNLTNAIRNRIVESSKPKSSSKNKKSK
;
A
#
# COMPACT_ATOMS: atom_id res chain seq x y z
N LEU A 1 12.81 -8.15 3.28
CA LEU A 1 12.75 -6.85 2.62
C LEU A 1 11.41 -6.66 1.94
N ILE A 2 10.78 -5.55 2.20
CA ILE A 2 9.51 -5.19 1.55
C ILE A 2 9.72 -3.88 0.82
N ILE A 3 9.31 -3.84 -0.45
CA ILE A 3 9.40 -2.64 -1.26
C ILE A 3 8.01 -2.05 -1.41
N VAL A 4 7.86 -0.81 -0.96
CA VAL A 4 6.58 -0.11 -0.94
C VAL A 4 6.44 0.76 -2.19
N SER A 5 5.25 0.75 -2.79
CA SER A 5 4.96 1.57 -3.96
C SER A 5 5.00 3.05 -3.62
N HIS A 6 5.52 3.86 -4.56
CA HIS A 6 5.53 5.32 -4.42
C HIS A 6 4.20 5.96 -4.84
N THR A 7 3.25 5.17 -5.30
CA THR A 7 1.93 5.68 -5.67
C THR A 7 1.21 6.23 -4.44
N THR A 8 0.63 7.42 -4.58
CA THR A 8 -0.02 8.10 -3.47
C THR A 8 -1.06 9.10 -3.98
N GLY A 9 -1.87 9.62 -3.08
CA GLY A 9 -2.80 10.70 -3.40
C GLY A 9 -4.06 10.28 -4.14
N ASN A 10 -4.42 9.01 -4.10
CA ASN A 10 -5.65 8.53 -4.73
C ASN A 10 -6.38 7.58 -3.77
N PRO A 11 -7.66 7.24 -4.04
CA PRO A 11 -8.44 6.43 -3.08
C PRO A 11 -7.84 5.07 -2.73
N ARG A 12 -7.09 4.47 -3.66
CA ARG A 12 -6.48 3.17 -3.39
C ARG A 12 -5.14 3.29 -2.65
N ASN A 13 -4.50 4.46 -2.73
CA ASN A 13 -3.20 4.73 -2.11
C ASN A 13 -3.27 6.09 -1.42
N PRO A 14 -4.05 6.19 -0.32
CA PRO A 14 -4.34 7.48 0.29
C PRO A 14 -3.20 8.08 1.11
N LEU A 15 -2.26 7.26 1.52
CA LEU A 15 -1.17 7.72 2.39
C LEU A 15 0.06 8.09 1.57
N SER A 16 0.79 9.12 2.04
CA SER A 16 2.06 9.47 1.41
C SER A 16 3.08 8.36 1.64
N VAL A 17 4.14 8.35 0.85
CA VAL A 17 5.21 7.37 1.01
C VAL A 17 5.81 7.45 2.41
N ASN A 18 6.05 8.66 2.91
CA ASN A 18 6.60 8.83 4.24
C ASN A 18 5.67 8.29 5.32
N ASN A 19 4.37 8.53 5.20
CA ASN A 19 3.40 7.99 6.14
C ASN A 19 3.38 6.47 6.11
N LYS A 20 3.40 5.87 4.93
CA LYS A 20 3.45 4.41 4.80
C LYS A 20 4.67 3.85 5.50
N LEU A 21 5.84 4.43 5.23
CA LEU A 21 7.09 3.95 5.81
C LEU A 21 7.12 4.11 7.32
N GLN A 22 6.64 5.24 7.84
CA GLN A 22 6.59 5.46 9.28
C GLN A 22 5.71 4.42 9.97
N ILE A 23 4.52 4.16 9.41
CA ILE A 23 3.60 3.18 9.99
C ILE A 23 4.22 1.78 9.97
N LEU A 24 4.76 1.39 8.83
CA LEU A 24 5.32 0.05 8.67
C LEU A 24 6.53 -0.17 9.58
N ARG A 25 7.42 0.81 9.68
CA ARG A 25 8.60 0.71 10.53
C ARG A 25 8.24 0.67 12.00
N ARG A 26 7.18 1.37 12.37
CA ARG A 26 6.72 1.38 13.75
C ARG A 26 6.14 0.01 14.16
N TRP A 27 5.35 -0.58 13.30
CA TRP A 27 4.66 -1.83 13.62
C TRP A 27 5.47 -3.08 13.31
N PHE A 28 6.44 -2.98 12.42
CA PHE A 28 7.28 -4.11 12.01
C PHE A 28 8.76 -3.71 12.04
N PRO A 29 9.31 -3.45 13.23
CA PRO A 29 10.66 -2.89 13.34
C PRO A 29 11.77 -3.82 12.88
N ASN A 30 11.50 -5.12 12.77
CA ASN A 30 12.51 -6.09 12.35
C ASN A 30 12.52 -6.34 10.83
N VAL A 31 11.68 -5.62 10.10
CA VAL A 31 11.59 -5.77 8.64
C VAL A 31 12.21 -4.56 7.98
N THR A 32 12.98 -4.78 6.92
CA THR A 32 13.55 -3.68 6.13
C THR A 32 12.53 -3.25 5.08
N PHE A 33 12.27 -1.95 5.02
CA PHE A 33 11.35 -1.36 4.05
C PHE A 33 12.09 -0.38 3.16
N LEU A 34 11.87 -0.50 1.85
CA LEU A 34 12.32 0.45 0.85
C LEU A 34 11.12 0.97 0.09
N SER A 35 11.28 2.09 -0.57
CA SER A 35 10.23 2.65 -1.40
C SER A 35 10.73 2.83 -2.83
N SER A 36 9.91 2.50 -3.81
CA SER A 36 10.18 2.90 -5.18
C SER A 36 9.94 4.41 -5.32
N SER A 37 10.42 4.99 -6.40
CA SER A 37 10.17 6.39 -6.72
C SER A 37 10.11 6.53 -8.24
N LYS A 38 9.72 7.71 -8.71
CA LYS A 38 9.67 7.98 -10.13
C LYS A 38 11.03 7.77 -10.77
N ASN A 39 12.10 8.19 -10.08
CA ASN A 39 13.45 8.09 -10.59
C ASN A 39 14.13 6.77 -10.23
N LEU A 40 13.52 5.98 -9.34
CA LEU A 40 14.06 4.70 -8.91
C LEU A 40 12.93 3.68 -8.87
N PRO A 41 12.45 3.23 -10.04
CA PRO A 41 11.37 2.24 -10.10
C PRO A 41 11.85 0.87 -9.63
N LEU A 42 10.91 -0.04 -9.45
CA LEU A 42 11.18 -1.36 -8.89
C LEU A 42 12.30 -2.10 -9.63
N GLY A 43 12.32 -2.03 -10.96
CA GLY A 43 13.36 -2.68 -11.74
C GLY A 43 14.76 -2.16 -11.42
N LYS A 44 14.86 -0.87 -11.13
CA LYS A 44 16.14 -0.25 -10.77
C LYS A 44 16.56 -0.62 -9.36
N ILE A 45 15.61 -0.64 -8.43
CA ILE A 45 15.91 -1.01 -7.05
C ILE A 45 16.48 -2.42 -6.97
N THR A 46 15.89 -3.34 -7.74
CA THR A 46 16.25 -4.75 -7.67
C THR A 46 17.42 -5.12 -8.58
N GLU A 47 17.94 -4.17 -9.35
CA GLU A 47 18.98 -4.41 -10.35
C GLU A 47 20.22 -5.10 -9.76
N ASN A 48 20.60 -4.74 -8.54
CA ASN A 48 21.77 -5.28 -7.87
C ASN A 48 21.46 -6.43 -6.91
N PHE A 49 20.23 -6.90 -6.89
CA PHE A 49 19.86 -8.03 -6.03
C PHE A 49 20.46 -9.32 -6.59
N SER A 50 20.78 -10.26 -5.69
CA SER A 50 21.26 -11.57 -6.08
C SER A 50 20.25 -12.25 -7.00
N LYS A 51 20.74 -12.95 -8.02
CA LYS A 51 19.89 -13.75 -8.91
C LYS A 51 19.18 -14.88 -8.19
N ASN A 52 19.68 -15.26 -7.02
CA ASN A 52 19.05 -16.28 -6.19
C ASN A 52 17.92 -15.72 -5.31
N SER A 53 17.67 -14.43 -5.40
CA SER A 53 16.57 -13.82 -4.66
C SER A 53 15.24 -14.38 -5.14
N VAL A 54 14.29 -14.52 -4.20
CA VAL A 54 12.96 -15.03 -4.49
C VAL A 54 11.95 -13.92 -4.20
N MET A 55 11.03 -13.74 -5.12
CA MET A 55 9.98 -12.74 -4.98
C MET A 55 8.69 -13.41 -4.52
N ILE A 56 8.11 -12.93 -3.43
CA ILE A 56 6.85 -13.45 -2.92
C ILE A 56 5.72 -12.54 -3.41
N VAL A 57 4.73 -13.13 -4.06
CA VAL A 57 3.61 -12.40 -4.65
C VAL A 57 2.30 -13.09 -4.31
N GLY A 58 1.18 -12.37 -4.41
CA GLY A 58 -0.13 -12.99 -4.35
C GLY A 58 -0.41 -13.78 -5.61
N GLU A 59 -1.21 -14.83 -5.52
CA GLU A 59 -1.54 -15.67 -6.67
C GLU A 59 -2.13 -14.84 -7.82
N ASN A 60 -2.97 -13.86 -7.51
CA ASN A 60 -3.57 -13.01 -8.52
C ASN A 60 -2.60 -11.99 -9.13
N ARG A 61 -1.38 -11.94 -8.64
CA ARG A 61 -0.35 -11.00 -9.10
C ARG A 61 0.89 -11.69 -9.64
N LYS A 62 0.86 -13.00 -9.79
CA LYS A 62 2.06 -13.74 -10.16
C LYS A 62 2.65 -13.31 -11.50
N ASN A 63 1.81 -12.83 -12.42
CA ASN A 63 2.28 -12.39 -13.74
C ASN A 63 2.61 -10.91 -13.81
N ALA A 64 2.24 -10.14 -12.78
CA ALA A 64 2.44 -8.69 -12.79
C ALA A 64 3.92 -8.30 -12.74
N PHE A 65 4.77 -9.17 -12.23
CA PHE A 65 6.19 -8.90 -12.07
C PHE A 65 7.06 -9.81 -12.95
N SER A 66 6.49 -10.30 -14.05
CA SER A 66 7.21 -11.21 -14.95
C SER A 66 8.42 -10.58 -15.61
N TYR A 67 8.48 -9.24 -15.64
CA TYR A 67 9.63 -8.54 -16.20
C TYR A 67 10.88 -8.56 -15.30
N LEU A 68 10.73 -9.02 -14.05
CA LEU A 68 11.85 -9.14 -13.13
C LEU A 68 12.48 -10.53 -13.23
N PRO A 69 13.82 -10.62 -13.12
CA PRO A 69 14.52 -11.87 -13.38
C PRO A 69 14.54 -12.85 -12.20
N PHE A 70 13.65 -12.70 -11.23
CA PHE A 70 13.65 -13.52 -10.03
C PHE A 70 12.63 -14.64 -10.12
N ASN A 71 12.91 -15.74 -9.44
CA ASN A 71 11.90 -16.77 -9.20
C ASN A 71 10.83 -16.20 -8.31
N ARG A 72 9.58 -16.59 -8.57
CA ARG A 72 8.44 -16.11 -7.81
C ARG A 72 7.77 -17.24 -7.07
N VAL A 73 7.36 -16.97 -5.84
CA VAL A 73 6.52 -17.87 -5.07
C VAL A 73 5.16 -17.18 -4.91
N ALA A 74 4.11 -17.78 -5.44
CA ALA A 74 2.77 -17.25 -5.35
C ALA A 74 2.07 -17.83 -4.14
N LEU A 75 1.48 -16.95 -3.32
CA LEU A 75 0.74 -17.35 -2.13
C LEU A 75 -0.74 -17.13 -2.35
N ASN A 76 -1.53 -18.16 -2.03
CA ASN A 76 -2.97 -18.06 -2.08
C ASN A 76 -3.47 -17.19 -0.94
N ARG A 77 -4.45 -16.35 -1.24
CA ARG A 77 -5.07 -15.51 -0.26
C ARG A 77 -6.37 -16.15 0.21
N PRO A 78 -6.53 -16.44 1.50
CA PRO A 78 -7.79 -16.97 2.01
C PRO A 78 -8.94 -15.97 1.78
N ASN A 79 -10.14 -16.49 1.56
CA ASN A 79 -11.31 -15.61 1.35
C ASN A 79 -11.56 -14.69 2.52
N ALA A 80 -11.21 -15.12 3.73
CA ALA A 80 -11.40 -14.34 4.94
C ALA A 80 -10.22 -13.40 5.24
N ALA A 81 -9.21 -13.35 4.36
CA ALA A 81 -8.04 -12.51 4.61
C ALA A 81 -8.43 -11.03 4.63
N PRO A 82 -7.77 -10.23 5.47
CA PRO A 82 -8.00 -8.79 5.48
C PRO A 82 -7.74 -8.19 4.10
N SER A 83 -8.50 -7.17 3.74
CA SER A 83 -8.29 -6.47 2.48
C SER A 83 -8.12 -4.98 2.72
N ALA A 84 -7.30 -4.35 1.89
CA ALA A 84 -7.09 -2.91 1.97
C ALA A 84 -8.39 -2.16 1.68
N THR A 85 -9.21 -2.68 0.78
CA THR A 85 -10.51 -2.06 0.48
C THR A 85 -11.40 -2.01 1.71
N LYS A 86 -11.49 -3.11 2.45
CA LYS A 86 -12.28 -3.16 3.68
C LYS A 86 -11.71 -2.25 4.76
N ALA A 87 -10.38 -2.21 4.88
CA ALA A 87 -9.73 -1.34 5.87
C ALA A 87 -10.00 0.14 5.56
N ARG A 88 -9.92 0.53 4.30
CA ARG A 88 -10.22 1.91 3.93
C ARG A 88 -11.68 2.27 4.20
N ALA A 89 -12.60 1.37 3.92
CA ALA A 89 -14.01 1.60 4.21
C ALA A 89 -14.25 1.76 5.71
N ALA A 90 -13.62 0.94 6.53
CA ALA A 90 -13.72 1.06 7.98
C ALA A 90 -13.19 2.42 8.46
N ALA A 91 -12.09 2.90 7.87
CA ALA A 91 -11.53 4.20 8.21
C ALA A 91 -12.48 5.33 7.87
N VAL A 92 -13.07 5.31 6.67
CA VAL A 92 -14.02 6.34 6.24
C VAL A 92 -15.23 6.36 7.15
N ASN A 93 -15.72 5.20 7.56
CA ASN A 93 -16.89 5.10 8.44
C ASN A 93 -16.58 5.40 9.90
N GLY A 94 -15.30 5.59 10.24
CA GLY A 94 -14.90 5.86 11.62
C GLY A 94 -14.93 4.64 12.52
N ASN A 95 -14.96 3.44 11.96
CA ASN A 95 -14.98 2.20 12.72
C ASN A 95 -13.56 1.80 13.09
N LYS A 96 -13.07 2.34 14.20
CA LYS A 96 -11.68 2.17 14.64
C LYS A 96 -11.35 0.73 14.98
N GLU A 97 -12.28 0.04 15.59
CA GLU A 97 -12.05 -1.36 16.00
C GLU A 97 -11.89 -2.26 14.78
N LEU A 98 -12.80 -2.14 13.81
CA LEU A 98 -12.72 -2.92 12.59
C LEU A 98 -11.45 -2.58 11.81
N PHE A 99 -11.10 -1.30 11.73
CA PHE A 99 -9.87 -0.88 11.07
C PHE A 99 -8.66 -1.56 11.70
N LYS A 100 -8.58 -1.56 13.03
CA LYS A 100 -7.47 -2.19 13.74
C LYS A 100 -7.39 -3.68 13.45
N ASN A 101 -8.54 -4.35 13.41
CA ASN A 101 -8.59 -5.78 13.11
C ASN A 101 -8.13 -6.10 11.69
N LEU A 102 -8.45 -5.22 10.74
CA LEU A 102 -8.10 -5.44 9.33
C LEU A 102 -6.69 -4.98 8.99
N ALA A 103 -6.27 -3.84 9.52
CA ALA A 103 -4.99 -3.23 9.17
C ALA A 103 -3.85 -3.65 10.11
N GLY A 104 -4.16 -4.05 11.31
CA GLY A 104 -3.16 -4.46 12.29
C GLY A 104 -2.56 -3.31 13.10
N TYR A 105 -3.06 -2.09 12.92
CA TYR A 105 -2.61 -0.94 13.71
C TYR A 105 -3.77 0.02 13.96
N ASN A 106 -3.57 0.94 14.91
CA ASN A 106 -4.64 1.84 15.33
C ASN A 106 -4.90 2.93 14.28
N LEU A 107 -6.18 3.22 14.07
CA LEU A 107 -6.60 4.33 13.21
C LEU A 107 -6.47 5.65 14.00
N THR A 108 -5.56 6.50 13.56
CA THR A 108 -5.43 7.84 14.14
C THR A 108 -6.24 8.84 13.33
N ASN A 109 -6.51 10.01 13.92
CA ASN A 109 -7.23 11.06 13.21
C ASN A 109 -6.48 11.50 11.95
N ALA A 110 -5.16 11.58 12.01
CA ALA A 110 -4.35 11.96 10.86
C ALA A 110 -4.50 10.96 9.72
N ILE A 111 -4.45 9.67 10.03
CA ILE A 111 -4.59 8.61 9.01
C ILE A 111 -6.01 8.63 8.44
N ARG A 112 -7.01 8.74 9.30
CA ARG A 112 -8.40 8.78 8.85
C ARG A 112 -8.65 9.97 7.92
N ASN A 113 -8.20 11.16 8.32
CA ASN A 113 -8.37 12.35 7.50
C ASN A 113 -7.73 12.20 6.13
N ARG A 114 -6.58 11.59 6.07
CA ARG A 114 -5.87 11.35 4.82
C ARG A 114 -6.66 10.41 3.91
N ILE A 115 -7.21 9.34 4.48
CA ILE A 115 -8.00 8.37 3.72
C ILE A 115 -9.30 9.00 3.23
N VAL A 116 -9.99 9.74 4.09
CA VAL A 116 -11.23 10.43 3.73
C VAL A 116 -10.98 11.43 2.61
N GLU A 117 -9.94 12.23 2.74
CA GLU A 117 -9.60 13.25 1.75
C GLU A 117 -9.32 12.63 0.40
N SER A 118 -8.57 11.52 0.38
CA SER A 118 -8.22 10.85 -0.87
C SER A 118 -9.39 10.12 -1.51
N SER A 119 -10.44 9.80 -0.75
CA SER A 119 -11.61 9.11 -1.27
C SER A 119 -12.65 10.06 -1.86
N LYS A 120 -12.50 11.37 -1.69
CA LYS A 120 -13.43 12.33 -2.26
C LYS A 120 -13.35 12.34 -3.77
N PRO A 121 -14.48 12.48 -4.47
CA PRO A 121 -14.48 12.56 -5.93
C PRO A 121 -13.69 13.77 -6.40
N LYS A 122 -12.81 13.56 -7.35
CA LYS A 122 -12.02 14.67 -7.89
C LYS A 122 -12.86 15.65 -8.68
N SER A 123 -13.93 15.18 -9.29
CA SER A 123 -14.81 16.04 -10.02
C SER A 123 -15.43 17.12 -9.15
N SER A 124 -15.66 16.84 -7.88
CA SER A 124 -16.24 17.84 -7.00
C SER A 124 -15.30 18.99 -6.75
N SER A 125 -14.01 18.77 -6.81
CA SER A 125 -13.05 19.85 -6.60
C SER A 125 -12.91 20.73 -7.82
N LYS A 126 -13.24 20.22 -8.99
CA LYS A 126 -13.13 21.02 -10.18
C LYS A 126 -14.30 21.87 -10.45
N ASN A 127 -15.42 21.37 -10.11
CA ASN A 127 -16.65 22.04 -10.42
C ASN A 127 -16.90 23.22 -9.60
N LYS A 128 -16.06 23.34 -8.91
CA LYS A 128 -16.18 24.41 -8.23
C LYS A 128 -15.65 25.41 -8.89
N LYS A 129 -15.54 24.95 -9.70
CA LYS A 129 -15.25 25.67 -10.16
C LYS A 129 -15.96 26.12 -10.75
N SER A 130 -16.44 25.71 -10.84
CA SER A 130 -17.07 26.13 -11.14
C SER A 130 -17.65 26.76 -10.72
N LYS A 131 -17.69 26.88 -10.36
CA LYS A 131 -18.04 27.50 -9.87
C LYS A 131 -17.83 28.27 -9.70
#